data_6447cbca511d2818ed3980c7ed525e40
#
_entry.id   6447cbca511d2818ed3980c7ed525e40
#
_cell.length_a   1.000
_cell.length_b   1.000
_cell.length_c   1.000
_cell.angle_alpha   90.00
_cell.angle_beta   90.00
_cell.angle_gamma   90.00
#
_symmetry.space_group_name_H-M   'P 1'
#
loop_
_entity.id
_entity.type
_entity.pdbx_description
1 polymer ?
#
loop_
_entity_poly.entity_id
_entity_poly.type
_entity_poly.pdbx_seq_one_letter_code
_entity_poly.pdbx_strand_id
1 'polypeptide(L)'
;MAAPATTVKRLTAGLAAIALVFGAVEAWASRFDMYSDGVSYLDIAEAMLRRDWQAAVNAYWSPLYPAFLAAALGIFKPSGYWEFPVVHLVNFVAYAIALGCFHYFLKGVLSQNLQHRAPSAWLWLALGYALFVWSSLRLVDIATVSPDMLVAASVYLASGVLVRIIAGNHSFAIFALLGIALGFGFLAKAPVLALSVVFLSLALFKARRRAGVISRVLLSLLIMAVIAGPYIARLSAASGKITTGESWRLNAAWYIDHVPRYHWQGN
;
A
#
# COMPACT_ATOMS: atom_id res chain seq x y z
N MET A 1 -5.19 -35.09 11.51
CA MET A 1 -5.18 -34.47 12.86
C MET A 1 -4.96 -32.98 12.71
N ALA A 2 -5.84 -32.14 13.20
CA ALA A 2 -5.63 -30.68 13.17
C ALA A 2 -4.57 -30.31 14.22
N ALA A 3 -3.61 -29.45 13.84
CA ALA A 3 -2.59 -28.98 14.76
C ALA A 3 -3.22 -28.14 15.89
N PRO A 4 -2.72 -28.24 17.16
CA PRO A 4 -3.21 -27.43 18.25
C PRO A 4 -3.13 -25.93 17.93
N ALA A 5 -4.11 -25.15 18.37
CA ALA A 5 -4.16 -23.69 18.14
C ALA A 5 -2.89 -22.94 18.60
N THR A 6 -2.25 -23.42 19.67
CA THR A 6 -0.97 -22.92 20.17
C THR A 6 0.19 -23.13 19.20
N THR A 7 0.23 -24.27 18.52
CA THR A 7 1.24 -24.61 17.52
C THR A 7 1.10 -23.69 16.29
N VAL A 8 -0.14 -23.46 15.83
CA VAL A 8 -0.40 -22.54 14.69
C VAL A 8 0.02 -21.11 15.03
N LYS A 9 -0.27 -20.63 16.25
CA LYS A 9 0.17 -19.27 16.69
C LYS A 9 1.69 -19.15 16.73
N ARG A 10 2.40 -20.14 17.29
CA ARG A 10 3.88 -20.14 17.36
C ARG A 10 4.50 -20.17 15.96
N LEU A 11 3.97 -21.03 15.06
CA LEU A 11 4.42 -21.09 13.69
C LEU A 11 4.23 -19.74 12.96
N THR A 12 3.06 -19.13 13.12
CA THR A 12 2.77 -17.81 12.54
C THR A 12 3.75 -16.75 13.02
N ALA A 13 4.02 -16.69 14.34
CA ALA A 13 4.97 -15.75 14.90
C ALA A 13 6.40 -16.00 14.38
N GLY A 14 6.81 -17.27 14.28
CA GLY A 14 8.11 -17.65 13.73
C GLY A 14 8.26 -17.24 12.25
N LEU A 15 7.25 -17.52 11.41
CA LEU A 15 7.26 -17.14 10.00
C LEU A 15 7.24 -15.60 9.81
N ALA A 16 6.49 -14.88 10.65
CA ALA A 16 6.49 -13.42 10.63
C ALA A 16 7.86 -12.86 11.04
N ALA A 17 8.49 -13.42 12.07
CA ALA A 17 9.83 -13.02 12.49
C ALA A 17 10.87 -13.27 11.39
N ILE A 18 10.83 -14.45 10.74
CA ILE A 18 11.69 -14.78 9.60
C ILE A 18 11.48 -13.77 8.46
N ALA A 19 10.23 -13.46 8.10
CA ALA A 19 9.92 -12.48 7.08
C ALA A 19 10.49 -11.10 7.44
N LEU A 20 10.34 -10.63 8.70
CA LEU A 20 10.91 -9.35 9.16
C LEU A 20 12.45 -9.35 9.07
N VAL A 21 13.10 -10.46 9.44
CA VAL A 21 14.57 -10.57 9.32
C VAL A 21 15.01 -10.46 7.87
N PHE A 22 14.35 -11.16 6.92
CA PHE A 22 14.68 -11.04 5.50
C PHE A 22 14.48 -9.61 4.99
N GLY A 23 13.36 -8.95 5.33
CA GLY A 23 13.13 -7.56 4.97
C GLY A 23 14.18 -6.60 5.56
N ALA A 24 14.58 -6.80 6.82
CA ALA A 24 15.62 -5.99 7.47
C ALA A 24 17.00 -6.19 6.81
N VAL A 25 17.34 -7.43 6.48
CA VAL A 25 18.61 -7.75 5.79
C VAL A 25 18.64 -7.10 4.40
N GLU A 26 17.56 -7.21 3.62
CA GLU A 26 17.48 -6.60 2.29
C GLU A 26 17.55 -5.07 2.36
N ALA A 27 16.76 -4.44 3.24
CA ALA A 27 16.80 -2.99 3.43
C ALA A 27 18.19 -2.50 3.89
N TRP A 28 18.89 -3.27 4.71
CA TRP A 28 20.25 -2.93 5.14
C TRP A 28 21.28 -3.17 4.04
N ALA A 29 21.16 -4.25 3.27
CA ALA A 29 22.07 -4.57 2.17
C ALA A 29 22.01 -3.49 1.07
N SER A 30 20.80 -3.03 0.73
CA SER A 30 20.52 -2.01 -0.29
C SER A 30 20.56 -0.57 0.20
N ARG A 31 20.95 -0.33 1.45
CA ARG A 31 20.80 0.97 2.13
C ARG A 31 21.45 2.20 1.47
N PHE A 32 22.26 2.00 0.45
CA PHE A 32 22.86 3.08 -0.35
C PHE A 32 22.39 3.08 -1.80
N ASP A 33 21.50 2.15 -2.19
CA ASP A 33 20.96 2.12 -3.53
C ASP A 33 19.93 3.23 -3.72
N MET A 34 19.99 3.90 -4.87
CA MET A 34 19.07 4.96 -5.22
C MET A 34 18.78 4.93 -6.71
N TYR A 35 17.51 5.02 -7.06
CA TYR A 35 17.03 5.12 -8.43
C TYR A 35 16.50 6.53 -8.71
N SER A 36 16.38 6.89 -9.99
CA SER A 36 15.90 8.22 -10.43
C SER A 36 14.56 8.60 -9.81
N ASP A 37 13.62 7.65 -9.72
CA ASP A 37 12.30 7.87 -9.12
C ASP A 37 12.42 8.14 -7.62
N GLY A 38 13.36 7.49 -6.95
CA GLY A 38 13.65 7.69 -5.53
C GLY A 38 14.11 9.10 -5.22
N VAL A 39 14.94 9.70 -6.09
CA VAL A 39 15.36 11.11 -5.98
C VAL A 39 14.13 12.02 -6.05
N SER A 40 13.21 11.78 -7.00
CA SER A 40 11.98 12.58 -7.11
C SER A 40 11.11 12.51 -5.85
N TYR A 41 11.03 11.35 -5.19
CA TYR A 41 10.33 11.23 -3.91
C TYR A 41 11.05 11.98 -2.78
N LEU A 42 12.39 11.99 -2.77
CA LEU A 42 13.18 12.77 -1.80
C LEU A 42 12.97 14.26 -2.00
N ASP A 43 13.01 14.76 -3.24
CA ASP A 43 12.78 16.20 -3.55
C ASP A 43 11.41 16.66 -3.02
N ILE A 44 10.37 15.83 -3.20
CA ILE A 44 9.03 16.10 -2.67
C ILE A 44 9.04 16.09 -1.13
N ALA A 45 9.73 15.11 -0.53
CA ALA A 45 9.85 15.03 0.93
C ALA A 45 10.55 16.24 1.53
N GLU A 46 11.62 16.71 0.91
CA GLU A 46 12.30 17.93 1.31
C GLU A 46 11.44 19.18 1.14
N ALA A 47 10.67 19.28 0.04
CA ALA A 47 9.70 20.36 -0.13
C ALA A 47 8.66 20.38 0.99
N MET A 48 8.16 19.19 1.41
CA MET A 48 7.27 19.06 2.57
C MET A 48 7.93 19.54 3.86
N LEU A 49 9.21 19.19 4.10
CA LEU A 49 9.96 19.63 5.29
C LEU A 49 10.16 21.14 5.31
N ARG A 50 10.45 21.75 4.16
CA ARG A 50 10.56 23.20 4.01
C ARG A 50 9.20 23.91 4.01
N ARG A 51 8.08 23.18 4.07
CA ARG A 51 6.72 23.70 3.93
C ARG A 51 6.46 24.41 2.59
N ASP A 52 7.23 24.06 1.59
CA ASP A 52 6.99 24.48 0.20
C ASP A 52 5.93 23.59 -0.44
N TRP A 53 4.67 23.93 -0.16
CA TRP A 53 3.54 23.14 -0.64
C TRP A 53 3.33 23.27 -2.15
N GLN A 54 3.90 24.28 -2.79
CA GLN A 54 3.84 24.41 -4.25
C GLN A 54 4.73 23.37 -4.92
N ALA A 55 5.95 23.17 -4.45
CA ALA A 55 6.87 22.15 -4.93
C ALA A 55 6.47 20.73 -4.46
N ALA A 56 5.85 20.60 -3.27
CA ALA A 56 5.44 19.31 -2.72
C ALA A 56 4.21 18.69 -3.43
N VAL A 57 3.33 19.49 -4.06
CA VAL A 57 2.16 19.01 -4.80
C VAL A 57 2.59 18.63 -6.21
N ASN A 58 2.57 17.35 -6.51
CA ASN A 58 3.05 16.81 -7.78
C ASN A 58 1.96 16.00 -8.50
N ALA A 59 1.74 16.28 -9.80
CA ALA A 59 0.71 15.61 -10.58
C ALA A 59 1.12 14.19 -11.02
N TYR A 60 2.40 13.85 -10.99
CA TYR A 60 2.93 12.54 -11.37
C TYR A 60 3.14 11.62 -10.16
N TRP A 61 3.75 12.13 -9.08
CA TRP A 61 4.10 11.39 -7.89
C TRP A 61 3.06 11.55 -6.78
N SER A 62 2.59 10.44 -6.24
CA SER A 62 1.61 10.44 -5.13
C SER A 62 2.26 10.80 -3.79
N PRO A 63 1.53 11.45 -2.84
CA PRO A 63 2.13 12.14 -1.69
C PRO A 63 2.47 11.26 -0.49
N LEU A 64 1.89 10.04 -0.36
CA LEU A 64 2.00 9.27 0.88
C LEU A 64 3.42 8.83 1.18
N TYR A 65 4.13 8.30 0.18
CA TYR A 65 5.50 7.84 0.38
C TYR A 65 6.47 8.99 0.67
N PRO A 66 6.46 10.13 -0.07
CA PRO A 66 7.21 11.32 0.32
C PRO A 66 6.88 11.82 1.73
N ALA A 67 5.63 11.73 2.18
CA ALA A 67 5.27 12.13 3.53
C ALA A 67 5.90 11.21 4.60
N PHE A 68 6.03 9.91 4.34
CA PHE A 68 6.78 8.99 5.21
C PHE A 68 8.27 9.34 5.24
N LEU A 69 8.86 9.64 4.07
CA LEU A 69 10.25 10.10 3.98
C LEU A 69 10.46 11.41 4.75
N ALA A 70 9.60 12.41 4.54
CA ALA A 70 9.65 13.69 5.24
C ALA A 70 9.56 13.51 6.77
N ALA A 71 8.65 12.66 7.22
CA ALA A 71 8.52 12.36 8.65
C ALA A 71 9.80 11.73 9.21
N ALA A 72 10.38 10.75 8.52
CA ALA A 72 11.61 10.09 8.97
C ALA A 72 12.82 11.06 8.95
N LEU A 73 13.02 11.79 7.86
CA LEU A 73 14.11 12.78 7.74
C LEU A 73 13.97 13.92 8.77
N GLY A 74 12.74 14.36 9.03
CA GLY A 74 12.46 15.38 10.05
C GLY A 74 12.72 14.91 11.49
N ILE A 75 12.46 13.63 11.77
CA ILE A 75 12.71 13.03 13.09
C ILE A 75 14.19 12.73 13.30
N PHE A 76 14.82 12.03 12.37
CA PHE A 76 16.20 11.54 12.52
C PHE A 76 17.24 12.60 12.18
N LYS A 77 16.92 13.58 11.31
CA LYS A 77 17.83 14.63 10.83
C LYS A 77 19.20 14.08 10.46
N PRO A 78 19.26 13.07 9.56
CA PRO A 78 20.51 12.38 9.25
C PRO A 78 21.53 13.33 8.61
N SER A 79 22.82 13.02 8.79
CA SER A 79 23.85 13.59 7.92
C SER A 79 23.71 13.01 6.50
N GLY A 80 24.34 13.64 5.49
CA GLY A 80 24.26 13.16 4.11
C GLY A 80 24.65 11.68 3.93
N TYR A 81 25.59 11.17 4.73
CA TYR A 81 25.95 9.74 4.73
C TYR A 81 24.81 8.83 5.20
N TRP A 82 23.99 9.28 6.17
CA TRP A 82 22.91 8.47 6.75
C TRP A 82 21.53 8.72 6.11
N GLU A 83 21.45 9.61 5.14
CA GLU A 83 20.19 9.95 4.49
C GLU A 83 19.56 8.73 3.79
N PHE A 84 20.31 8.07 2.92
CA PHE A 84 19.81 6.88 2.22
C PHE A 84 19.53 5.70 3.16
N PRO A 85 20.36 5.38 4.17
CA PRO A 85 19.97 4.43 5.20
C PRO A 85 18.65 4.74 5.90
N VAL A 86 18.31 6.01 6.15
CA VAL A 86 17.01 6.41 6.71
C VAL A 86 15.88 6.20 5.69
N VAL A 87 16.11 6.46 4.40
CA VAL A 87 15.15 6.16 3.33
C VAL A 87 14.83 4.66 3.29
N HIS A 88 15.85 3.80 3.36
CA HIS A 88 15.64 2.34 3.38
C HIS A 88 15.03 1.84 4.69
N LEU A 89 15.20 2.54 5.80
CA LEU A 89 14.42 2.29 7.02
C LEU A 89 12.93 2.54 6.78
N VAL A 90 12.56 3.59 6.02
CA VAL A 90 11.15 3.83 5.62
C VAL A 90 10.63 2.70 4.76
N ASN A 91 11.43 2.19 3.81
CA ASN A 91 11.06 1.01 3.01
C ASN A 91 10.82 -0.22 3.91
N PHE A 92 11.67 -0.45 4.90
CA PHE A 92 11.48 -1.53 5.86
C PHE A 92 10.21 -1.34 6.70
N VAL A 93 9.91 -0.13 7.14
CA VAL A 93 8.65 0.17 7.85
C VAL A 93 7.44 -0.09 6.95
N ALA A 94 7.47 0.33 5.69
CA ALA A 94 6.41 0.04 4.71
C ALA A 94 6.24 -1.47 4.50
N TYR A 95 7.35 -2.22 4.42
CA TYR A 95 7.33 -3.69 4.35
C TYR A 95 6.70 -4.33 5.61
N ALA A 96 7.06 -3.85 6.80
CA ALA A 96 6.47 -4.37 8.05
C ALA A 96 4.96 -4.09 8.13
N ILE A 97 4.51 -2.92 7.66
CA ILE A 97 3.08 -2.59 7.53
C ILE A 97 2.41 -3.55 6.54
N ALA A 98 3.03 -3.79 5.36
CA ALA A 98 2.51 -4.71 4.36
C ALA A 98 2.43 -6.15 4.89
N LEU A 99 3.43 -6.61 5.67
CA LEU A 99 3.42 -7.91 6.34
C LEU A 99 2.24 -8.02 7.32
N GLY A 100 1.97 -6.99 8.12
CA GLY A 100 0.82 -6.95 9.02
C GLY A 100 -0.52 -7.02 8.27
N CYS A 101 -0.66 -6.26 7.18
CA CYS A 101 -1.84 -6.29 6.31
C CYS A 101 -1.99 -7.65 5.60
N PHE A 102 -0.89 -8.23 5.13
CA PHE A 102 -0.86 -9.57 4.55
C PHE A 102 -1.28 -10.63 5.57
N HIS A 103 -0.75 -10.57 6.80
CA HIS A 103 -1.16 -11.47 7.87
C HIS A 103 -2.67 -11.37 8.16
N TYR A 104 -3.20 -10.14 8.21
CA TYR A 104 -4.64 -9.91 8.38
C TYR A 104 -5.45 -10.55 7.22
N PHE A 105 -5.01 -10.40 5.98
CA PHE A 105 -5.61 -11.06 4.81
C PHE A 105 -5.55 -12.57 4.91
N LEU A 106 -4.35 -13.13 5.09
CA LEU A 106 -4.12 -14.58 5.15
C LEU A 106 -4.94 -15.25 6.24
N LYS A 107 -5.00 -14.64 7.44
CA LYS A 107 -5.85 -15.12 8.54
C LYS A 107 -7.33 -15.15 8.15
N GLY A 108 -7.81 -14.17 7.40
CA GLY A 108 -9.18 -14.16 6.88
C GLY A 108 -9.45 -15.33 5.93
N VAL A 109 -8.55 -15.56 4.97
CA VAL A 109 -8.65 -16.66 4.01
C VAL A 109 -8.63 -18.03 4.71
N LEU A 110 -7.71 -18.22 5.65
CA LEU A 110 -7.58 -19.46 6.40
C LEU A 110 -8.83 -19.77 7.24
N SER A 111 -9.45 -18.76 7.85
CA SER A 111 -10.65 -18.94 8.65
C SER A 111 -11.86 -19.43 7.83
N GLN A 112 -11.90 -19.16 6.53
CA GLN A 112 -12.95 -19.66 5.63
C GLN A 112 -12.67 -21.07 5.12
N ASN A 113 -11.41 -21.40 4.84
CA ASN A 113 -11.03 -22.67 4.22
C ASN A 113 -10.91 -23.83 5.22
N LEU A 114 -10.69 -23.57 6.50
CA LEU A 114 -10.57 -24.64 7.53
C LEU A 114 -11.89 -25.40 7.80
N GLN A 115 -13.03 -24.92 7.27
CA GLN A 115 -14.31 -25.61 7.36
C GLN A 115 -14.49 -26.71 6.30
N HIS A 116 -13.66 -26.74 5.25
CA HIS A 116 -13.79 -27.64 4.12
C HIS A 116 -12.46 -28.35 3.82
N ARG A 117 -12.20 -29.54 4.41
CA ARG A 117 -11.16 -30.55 4.06
C ARG A 117 -9.88 -30.01 3.38
N ALA A 118 -9.38 -28.85 3.79
CA ALA A 118 -8.19 -28.23 3.24
C ALA A 118 -6.90 -28.94 3.73
N PRO A 119 -5.79 -28.86 2.99
CA PRO A 119 -4.47 -29.21 3.48
C PRO A 119 -4.21 -28.56 4.83
N SER A 120 -3.32 -29.15 5.66
CA SER A 120 -3.05 -28.67 7.01
C SER A 120 -2.76 -27.15 7.04
N ALA A 121 -3.34 -26.43 7.99
CA ALA A 121 -3.21 -24.96 8.12
C ALA A 121 -1.76 -24.46 8.11
N TRP A 122 -0.80 -25.29 8.58
CA TRP A 122 0.61 -24.97 8.56
C TRP A 122 1.19 -24.84 7.14
N LEU A 123 0.73 -25.67 6.20
CA LEU A 123 1.18 -25.62 4.80
C LEU A 123 0.73 -24.33 4.13
N TRP A 124 -0.53 -23.93 4.34
CA TRP A 124 -1.03 -22.65 3.83
C TRP A 124 -0.32 -21.44 4.44
N LEU A 125 0.01 -21.52 5.74
CA LEU A 125 0.80 -20.48 6.39
C LEU A 125 2.20 -20.41 5.78
N ALA A 126 2.90 -21.53 5.69
CA ALA A 126 4.25 -21.58 5.14
C ALA A 126 4.28 -21.07 3.68
N LEU A 127 3.36 -21.55 2.84
CA LEU A 127 3.24 -21.12 1.44
C LEU A 127 2.92 -19.61 1.36
N GLY A 128 1.96 -19.13 2.14
CA GLY A 128 1.57 -17.72 2.15
C GLY A 128 2.75 -16.82 2.52
N TYR A 129 3.45 -17.12 3.62
CA TYR A 129 4.61 -16.32 4.03
C TYR A 129 5.78 -16.42 3.04
N ALA A 130 6.02 -17.61 2.46
CA ALA A 130 7.05 -17.78 1.42
C ALA A 130 6.73 -16.93 0.19
N LEU A 131 5.48 -16.92 -0.27
CA LEU A 131 5.02 -16.07 -1.37
C LEU A 131 5.10 -14.58 -1.03
N PHE A 132 4.76 -14.18 0.21
CA PHE A 132 4.92 -12.80 0.65
C PHE A 132 6.39 -12.37 0.60
N VAL A 133 7.29 -13.14 1.18
CA VAL A 133 8.72 -12.84 1.18
C VAL A 133 9.25 -12.77 -0.25
N TRP A 134 8.94 -13.77 -1.08
CA TRP A 134 9.40 -13.78 -2.46
C TRP A 134 8.86 -12.59 -3.27
N SER A 135 7.56 -12.29 -3.17
CA SER A 135 6.96 -11.17 -3.89
C SER A 135 7.49 -9.82 -3.42
N SER A 136 7.68 -9.64 -2.12
CA SER A 136 8.15 -8.38 -1.54
C SER A 136 9.62 -8.09 -1.81
N LEU A 137 10.47 -9.14 -1.88
CA LEU A 137 11.92 -8.99 -2.08
C LEU A 137 12.36 -9.11 -3.55
N ARG A 138 11.50 -9.65 -4.44
CA ARG A 138 11.88 -9.92 -5.83
C ARG A 138 10.96 -9.32 -6.88
N LEU A 139 9.68 -9.10 -6.59
CA LEU A 139 8.71 -8.54 -7.55
C LEU A 139 8.40 -7.07 -7.26
N VAL A 140 8.10 -6.75 -6.00
CA VAL A 140 7.86 -5.38 -5.54
C VAL A 140 9.19 -4.68 -5.29
N ASP A 141 10.17 -5.44 -4.79
CA ASP A 141 11.54 -5.05 -4.48
C ASP A 141 11.65 -3.93 -3.43
N ILE A 142 11.76 -4.35 -2.17
CA ILE A 142 11.94 -3.44 -1.03
C ILE A 142 13.22 -2.58 -1.13
N ALA A 143 14.22 -3.02 -1.92
CA ALA A 143 15.42 -2.24 -2.18
C ALA A 143 15.12 -1.01 -3.04
N THR A 144 14.04 -1.04 -3.83
CA THR A 144 13.62 0.10 -4.64
C THR A 144 12.95 1.17 -3.76
N VAL A 145 13.41 2.42 -3.88
CA VAL A 145 12.83 3.58 -3.19
C VAL A 145 11.54 3.97 -3.91
N SER A 146 10.42 3.35 -3.48
CA SER A 146 9.12 3.46 -4.14
C SER A 146 7.95 3.29 -3.17
N PRO A 147 6.73 3.74 -3.53
CA PRO A 147 5.51 3.55 -2.74
C PRO A 147 4.94 2.12 -2.83
N ASP A 148 5.53 1.21 -3.61
CA ASP A 148 4.87 -0.02 -4.03
C ASP A 148 4.57 -0.97 -2.85
N MET A 149 5.38 -0.95 -1.79
CA MET A 149 5.07 -1.68 -0.55
C MET A 149 3.86 -1.09 0.20
N LEU A 150 3.64 0.22 0.16
CA LEU A 150 2.43 0.83 0.72
C LEU A 150 1.19 0.51 -0.10
N VAL A 151 1.33 0.42 -1.42
CA VAL A 151 0.26 -0.08 -2.32
C VAL A 151 -0.06 -1.53 -1.99
N ALA A 152 0.94 -2.40 -1.86
CA ALA A 152 0.75 -3.79 -1.48
C ALA A 152 0.05 -3.91 -0.11
N ALA A 153 0.44 -3.09 0.87
CA ALA A 153 -0.22 -3.03 2.18
C ALA A 153 -1.71 -2.70 2.08
N SER A 154 -2.07 -1.66 1.30
CA SER A 154 -3.46 -1.27 1.12
C SER A 154 -4.28 -2.33 0.37
N VAL A 155 -3.72 -2.98 -0.64
CA VAL A 155 -4.37 -4.08 -1.38
C VAL A 155 -4.56 -5.30 -0.47
N TYR A 156 -3.57 -5.69 0.32
CA TYR A 156 -3.72 -6.78 1.30
C TYR A 156 -4.79 -6.45 2.35
N LEU A 157 -4.79 -5.22 2.87
CA LEU A 157 -5.79 -4.81 3.85
C LEU A 157 -7.20 -4.82 3.26
N ALA A 158 -7.40 -4.22 2.08
CA ALA A 158 -8.69 -4.20 1.38
C ALA A 158 -9.17 -5.62 1.04
N SER A 159 -8.28 -6.50 0.58
CA SER A 159 -8.57 -7.91 0.32
C SER A 159 -8.97 -8.65 1.60
N GLY A 160 -8.25 -8.43 2.70
CA GLY A 160 -8.57 -9.01 4.00
C GLY A 160 -9.92 -8.54 4.56
N VAL A 161 -10.28 -7.29 4.31
CA VAL A 161 -11.60 -6.72 4.61
C VAL A 161 -12.67 -7.37 3.75
N LEU A 162 -12.45 -7.47 2.43
CA LEU A 162 -13.40 -8.08 1.51
C LEU A 162 -13.68 -9.54 1.85
N VAL A 163 -12.67 -10.32 2.20
CA VAL A 163 -12.83 -11.71 2.68
C VAL A 163 -13.77 -11.77 3.88
N ARG A 164 -13.67 -10.84 4.83
CA ARG A 164 -14.55 -10.78 6.01
C ARG A 164 -15.97 -10.34 5.67
N ILE A 165 -16.14 -9.43 4.71
CA ILE A 165 -17.45 -9.06 4.19
C ILE A 165 -18.12 -10.28 3.54
N ILE A 166 -17.39 -11.04 2.73
CA ILE A 166 -17.87 -12.28 2.10
C ILE A 166 -18.25 -13.30 3.17
N ALA A 167 -17.49 -13.39 4.25
CA ALA A 167 -17.73 -14.26 5.40
C ALA A 167 -18.94 -13.84 6.27
N GLY A 168 -19.60 -12.72 5.97
CA GLY A 168 -20.80 -12.25 6.67
C GLY A 168 -20.56 -11.14 7.69
N ASN A 169 -19.34 -10.62 7.82
CA ASN A 169 -19.13 -9.43 8.66
C ASN A 169 -19.52 -8.18 7.87
N HIS A 170 -20.68 -7.60 8.24
CA HIS A 170 -21.19 -6.39 7.61
C HIS A 170 -21.25 -5.21 8.58
N SER A 171 -20.37 -5.16 9.59
CA SER A 171 -20.30 -4.04 10.53
C SER A 171 -19.85 -2.74 9.85
N PHE A 172 -20.28 -1.58 10.39
CA PHE A 172 -19.79 -0.28 9.93
C PHE A 172 -18.26 -0.17 10.04
N ALA A 173 -17.65 -0.76 11.07
CA ALA A 173 -16.21 -0.74 11.27
C ALA A 173 -15.44 -1.43 10.13
N ILE A 174 -15.93 -2.55 9.58
CA ILE A 174 -15.27 -3.24 8.48
C ILE A 174 -15.33 -2.42 7.19
N PHE A 175 -16.44 -1.73 6.92
CA PHE A 175 -16.55 -0.82 5.78
C PHE A 175 -15.76 0.47 5.97
N ALA A 176 -15.67 0.98 7.21
CA ALA A 176 -14.77 2.09 7.53
C ALA A 176 -13.30 1.72 7.24
N LEU A 177 -12.87 0.51 7.66
CA LEU A 177 -11.53 0.01 7.38
C LEU A 177 -11.27 -0.15 5.86
N LEU A 178 -12.29 -0.54 5.08
CA LEU A 178 -12.19 -0.55 3.62
C LEU A 178 -11.91 0.85 3.07
N GLY A 179 -12.67 1.86 3.51
CA GLY A 179 -12.47 3.25 3.09
C GLY A 179 -11.08 3.78 3.46
N ILE A 180 -10.58 3.44 4.66
CA ILE A 180 -9.21 3.78 5.10
C ILE A 180 -8.16 3.14 4.19
N ALA A 181 -8.28 1.83 3.92
CA ALA A 181 -7.33 1.12 3.06
C ALA A 181 -7.27 1.71 1.65
N LEU A 182 -8.45 2.01 1.06
CA LEU A 182 -8.54 2.57 -0.29
C LEU A 182 -8.07 4.03 -0.35
N GLY A 183 -8.38 4.84 0.66
CA GLY A 183 -7.94 6.24 0.74
C GLY A 183 -6.42 6.38 0.84
N PHE A 184 -5.78 5.66 1.77
CA PHE A 184 -4.33 5.64 1.86
C PHE A 184 -3.67 4.96 0.65
N GLY A 185 -4.29 3.91 0.09
CA GLY A 185 -3.83 3.29 -1.14
C GLY A 185 -3.79 4.27 -2.31
N PHE A 186 -4.81 5.11 -2.49
CA PHE A 186 -4.81 6.17 -3.49
C PHE A 186 -3.68 7.20 -3.24
N LEU A 187 -3.48 7.62 -2.00
CA LEU A 187 -2.40 8.53 -1.65
C LEU A 187 -1.01 7.88 -1.83
N ALA A 188 -0.91 6.54 -1.79
CA ALA A 188 0.32 5.84 -2.13
C ALA A 188 0.57 5.82 -3.64
N LYS A 189 -0.47 5.52 -4.45
CA LYS A 189 -0.35 5.48 -5.92
C LYS A 189 -1.73 5.64 -6.58
N ALA A 190 -1.85 6.57 -7.51
CA ALA A 190 -3.11 6.92 -8.18
C ALA A 190 -3.88 5.72 -8.79
N PRO A 191 -3.26 4.67 -9.38
CA PRO A 191 -3.97 3.50 -9.90
C PRO A 191 -4.86 2.76 -8.89
N VAL A 192 -4.64 2.93 -7.58
CA VAL A 192 -5.51 2.35 -6.55
C VAL A 192 -6.93 2.93 -6.61
N LEU A 193 -7.14 4.09 -7.25
CA LEU A 193 -8.50 4.61 -7.51
C LEU A 193 -9.33 3.64 -8.35
N ALA A 194 -8.77 3.10 -9.43
CA ALA A 194 -9.44 2.08 -10.25
C ALA A 194 -9.71 0.79 -9.45
N LEU A 195 -8.75 0.34 -8.66
CA LEU A 195 -8.94 -0.79 -7.75
C LEU A 195 -10.03 -0.53 -6.71
N SER A 196 -10.17 0.72 -6.25
CA SER A 196 -11.21 1.10 -5.29
C SER A 196 -12.61 0.86 -5.85
N VAL A 197 -12.85 1.16 -7.13
CA VAL A 197 -14.11 0.85 -7.80
C VAL A 197 -14.39 -0.65 -7.75
N VAL A 198 -13.39 -1.48 -8.04
CA VAL A 198 -13.52 -2.94 -7.99
C VAL A 198 -13.84 -3.43 -6.59
N PHE A 199 -13.08 -3.01 -5.56
CA PHE A 199 -13.30 -3.43 -4.19
C PHE A 199 -14.68 -3.02 -3.65
N LEU A 200 -15.11 -1.79 -3.90
CA LEU A 200 -16.41 -1.28 -3.47
C LEU A 200 -17.56 -1.97 -4.19
N SER A 201 -17.42 -2.22 -5.50
CA SER A 201 -18.41 -2.97 -6.28
C SER A 201 -18.56 -4.41 -5.78
N LEU A 202 -17.45 -5.08 -5.50
CA LEU A 202 -17.46 -6.43 -4.94
C LEU A 202 -18.06 -6.46 -3.52
N ALA A 203 -17.75 -5.49 -2.67
CA ALA A 203 -18.32 -5.37 -1.34
C ALA A 203 -19.84 -5.15 -1.41
N LEU A 204 -20.30 -4.25 -2.28
CA LEU A 204 -21.71 -4.01 -2.54
C LEU A 204 -22.42 -5.27 -3.04
N PHE A 205 -21.85 -5.93 -4.05
CA PHE A 205 -22.45 -7.13 -4.66
C PHE A 205 -22.55 -8.29 -3.67
N LYS A 206 -21.51 -8.54 -2.90
CA LYS A 206 -21.47 -9.65 -1.92
C LYS A 206 -22.39 -9.40 -0.71
N ALA A 207 -22.53 -8.16 -0.30
CA ALA A 207 -23.40 -7.78 0.81
C ALA A 207 -24.83 -7.32 0.38
N ARG A 208 -25.19 -7.39 -0.93
CA ARG A 208 -26.40 -6.79 -1.49
C ARG A 208 -27.72 -7.22 -0.83
N ARG A 209 -27.75 -8.43 -0.25
CA ARG A 209 -28.93 -8.95 0.45
C ARG A 209 -29.09 -8.45 1.88
N ARG A 210 -28.15 -7.63 2.37
CA ARG A 210 -28.17 -7.09 3.74
C ARG A 210 -28.78 -5.70 3.75
N ALA A 211 -29.70 -5.48 4.67
CA ALA A 211 -30.26 -4.15 4.88
C ALA A 211 -29.14 -3.15 5.22
N GLY A 212 -29.21 -1.95 4.65
CA GLY A 212 -28.24 -0.89 4.89
C GLY A 212 -26.85 -1.09 4.29
N VAL A 213 -26.67 -2.00 3.31
CA VAL A 213 -25.36 -2.16 2.63
C VAL A 213 -24.93 -0.89 1.91
N ILE A 214 -25.89 -0.17 1.31
CA ILE A 214 -25.60 1.07 0.58
C ILE A 214 -25.00 2.10 1.53
N SER A 215 -25.58 2.31 2.72
CA SER A 215 -25.02 3.25 3.71
C SER A 215 -23.61 2.88 4.17
N ARG A 216 -23.29 1.59 4.24
CA ARG A 216 -21.94 1.11 4.59
C ARG A 216 -20.93 1.35 3.46
N VAL A 217 -21.32 1.12 2.21
CA VAL A 217 -20.47 1.43 1.04
C VAL A 217 -20.29 2.95 0.92
N LEU A 218 -21.32 3.73 1.15
CA LEU A 218 -21.24 5.21 1.21
C LEU A 218 -20.30 5.67 2.33
N LEU A 219 -20.30 5.01 3.48
CA LEU A 219 -19.31 5.28 4.54
C LEU A 219 -17.88 5.03 4.05
N SER A 220 -17.64 3.92 3.34
CA SER A 220 -16.29 3.65 2.78
C SER A 220 -15.88 4.74 1.79
N LEU A 221 -16.79 5.16 0.92
CA LEU A 221 -16.55 6.25 -0.03
C LEU A 221 -16.30 7.58 0.67
N LEU A 222 -17.07 7.91 1.70
CA LEU A 222 -16.91 9.13 2.48
C LEU A 222 -15.52 9.17 3.16
N ILE A 223 -15.13 8.07 3.81
CA ILE A 223 -13.82 7.98 4.48
C ILE A 223 -12.70 8.09 3.44
N MET A 224 -12.79 7.40 2.31
CA MET A 224 -11.84 7.52 1.21
C MET A 224 -11.77 8.99 0.72
N ALA A 225 -12.92 9.66 0.54
CA ALA A 225 -12.96 11.05 0.12
C ALA A 225 -12.38 12.01 1.15
N VAL A 226 -12.58 11.77 2.45
CA VAL A 226 -11.97 12.57 3.52
C VAL A 226 -10.44 12.41 3.53
N ILE A 227 -9.92 11.23 3.28
CA ILE A 227 -8.48 10.96 3.25
C ILE A 227 -7.83 11.51 1.96
N ALA A 228 -8.41 11.23 0.80
CA ALA A 228 -7.85 11.57 -0.51
C ALA A 228 -8.21 12.99 -0.97
N GLY A 229 -9.39 13.48 -0.58
CA GLY A 229 -9.97 14.72 -1.06
C GLY A 229 -9.11 15.97 -0.86
N PRO A 230 -8.50 16.20 0.32
CA PRO A 230 -7.61 17.34 0.53
C PRO A 230 -6.44 17.40 -0.47
N TYR A 231 -5.83 16.25 -0.79
CA TYR A 231 -4.78 16.18 -1.78
C TYR A 231 -5.32 16.44 -3.20
N ILE A 232 -6.44 15.80 -3.57
CA ILE A 232 -7.10 16.01 -4.87
C ILE A 232 -7.47 17.48 -5.06
N ALA A 233 -8.00 18.13 -4.03
CA ALA A 233 -8.35 19.55 -4.08
C ALA A 233 -7.12 20.44 -4.31
N ARG A 234 -6.03 20.20 -3.58
CA ARG A 234 -4.76 20.93 -3.75
C ARG A 234 -4.17 20.70 -5.14
N LEU A 235 -4.12 19.44 -5.60
CA LEU A 235 -3.61 19.08 -6.91
C LEU A 235 -4.44 19.73 -8.02
N SER A 236 -5.77 19.71 -7.91
CA SER A 236 -6.68 20.33 -8.88
C SER A 236 -6.52 21.85 -8.93
N ALA A 237 -6.37 22.50 -7.77
CA ALA A 237 -6.10 23.94 -7.70
C ALA A 237 -4.75 24.30 -8.35
N ALA A 238 -3.69 23.52 -8.09
CA ALA A 238 -2.38 23.74 -8.68
C ALA A 238 -2.38 23.51 -10.20
N SER A 239 -3.20 22.56 -10.70
CA SER A 239 -3.29 22.20 -12.12
C SER A 239 -4.27 23.06 -12.92
N GLY A 240 -5.07 23.92 -12.27
CA GLY A 240 -6.13 24.72 -12.90
C GLY A 240 -7.30 23.91 -13.48
N LYS A 241 -7.41 22.61 -13.16
CA LYS A 241 -8.45 21.69 -13.63
C LYS A 241 -8.68 20.58 -12.60
N ILE A 242 -9.87 19.99 -12.60
CA ILE A 242 -10.14 18.81 -11.75
C ILE A 242 -9.27 17.65 -12.22
N THR A 243 -8.41 17.14 -11.34
CA THR A 243 -7.52 16.00 -11.64
C THR A 243 -7.24 15.17 -10.41
N THR A 244 -7.02 13.86 -10.62
CA THR A 244 -6.56 12.90 -9.60
C THR A 244 -5.10 12.50 -9.80
N GLY A 245 -4.41 13.11 -10.79
CA GLY A 245 -3.04 12.87 -11.20
C GLY A 245 -2.89 12.75 -12.71
N GLU A 246 -1.69 12.96 -13.22
CA GLU A 246 -1.37 12.98 -14.64
C GLU A 246 -0.46 11.79 -15.07
N SER A 247 0.00 10.96 -14.13
CA SER A 247 0.92 9.85 -14.42
C SER A 247 0.38 8.88 -15.48
N TRP A 248 -0.94 8.67 -15.53
CA TRP A 248 -1.57 7.81 -16.51
C TRP A 248 -1.38 8.30 -17.95
N ARG A 249 -1.39 9.63 -18.18
CA ARG A 249 -1.22 10.23 -19.53
C ARG A 249 0.18 9.99 -20.07
N LEU A 250 1.19 10.19 -19.21
CA LEU A 250 2.58 9.95 -19.59
C LEU A 250 2.82 8.44 -19.82
N ASN A 251 2.29 7.59 -18.95
CA ASN A 251 2.39 6.15 -19.14
C ASN A 251 1.66 5.67 -20.40
N ALA A 252 0.48 6.24 -20.73
CA ALA A 252 -0.21 5.93 -21.98
C ALA A 252 0.64 6.33 -23.20
N ALA A 253 1.21 7.53 -23.19
CA ALA A 253 2.08 7.99 -24.28
C ALA A 253 3.28 7.06 -24.48
N TRP A 254 3.90 6.58 -23.40
CA TRP A 254 5.08 5.71 -23.49
C TRP A 254 4.77 4.27 -23.86
N TYR A 255 3.72 3.67 -23.26
CA TYR A 255 3.45 2.24 -23.36
C TYR A 255 2.36 1.87 -24.35
N ILE A 256 1.46 2.81 -24.70
CA ILE A 256 0.37 2.59 -25.64
C ILE A 256 0.70 3.26 -26.97
N ASP A 257 1.05 4.57 -26.94
CA ASP A 257 1.31 5.35 -28.15
C ASP A 257 2.76 5.22 -28.64
N HIS A 258 3.62 4.50 -27.90
CA HIS A 258 5.03 4.25 -28.21
C HIS A 258 5.83 5.52 -28.48
N VAL A 259 5.48 6.64 -27.84
CA VAL A 259 6.24 7.87 -27.93
C VAL A 259 7.65 7.63 -27.39
N PRO A 260 8.70 7.99 -28.16
CA PRO A 260 10.07 7.80 -27.72
C PRO A 260 10.36 8.51 -26.39
N ARG A 261 11.07 7.84 -25.49
CA ARG A 261 11.49 8.41 -24.20
C ARG A 261 12.73 9.29 -24.39
N TYR A 262 12.62 10.33 -25.21
CA TYR A 262 13.66 11.35 -25.26
C TYR A 262 13.56 12.21 -23.99
N HIS A 263 14.72 12.81 -23.61
CA HIS A 263 14.82 13.72 -22.47
C HIS A 263 13.67 14.73 -22.45
N TRP A 264 12.61 14.36 -21.74
CA TRP A 264 11.50 15.27 -21.54
C TRP A 264 11.92 16.26 -20.45
N GLN A 265 12.19 17.49 -20.83
CA GLN A 265 12.62 18.54 -19.90
C GLN A 265 11.43 19.32 -19.32
N GLY A 266 10.22 18.77 -19.41
CA GLY A 266 9.07 19.26 -18.67
C GLY A 266 8.73 20.71 -18.92
N ASN A 267 8.43 21.10 -20.17
CA ASN A 267 7.82 22.40 -20.47
C ASN A 267 6.31 22.28 -20.43
#